data_a1a4e2c1cdd709139ae06f5537a3baae
#
_entry.id   a1a4e2c1cdd709139ae06f5537a3baae
#
_cell.length_a   1.000
_cell.length_b   1.000
_cell.length_c   1.000
_cell.angle_alpha   90.00
_cell.angle_beta   90.00
_cell.angle_gamma   90.00
#
_symmetry.space_group_name_H-M   'P 1'
#
loop_
_entity.id
_entity.type
_entity.pdbx_description
1 polymer ?
#
loop_
_entity_poly.entity_id
_entity_poly.type
_entity_poly.pdbx_seq_one_letter_code
_entity_poly.pdbx_strand_id
1 'polypeptide(L)'
;LALDKYDAKERTFKVGKKIILTFSVLSFLILFIFSDTFAQFFINGIDATNKKDISLVIKAISFSLIITPYISVLRGYLQGHKFISPGSISQVWEQIIRIIIILVGSYLSINIFKSSIPVGVSVALLGAFFGALGAYIYLKIKINKNKKLFEEKKTNKKDNITNKQLAKKIILYCIPLIIISI
;
A
#
# COMPACT_ATOMS: atom_id res chain seq x y z
N LEU A 1 11.47 6.29 -22.10
CA LEU A 1 12.00 6.64 -20.75
C LEU A 1 13.43 7.21 -20.77
N ALA A 2 14.05 7.33 -21.94
CA ALA A 2 15.39 7.86 -22.11
C ALA A 2 15.43 9.37 -22.38
N LEU A 3 14.31 10.05 -22.35
CA LEU A 3 14.24 11.49 -22.57
C LEU A 3 14.29 12.21 -21.23
N ASP A 4 15.26 13.10 -21.05
CA ASP A 4 15.56 13.92 -19.87
C ASP A 4 14.42 14.88 -19.43
N LYS A 5 13.22 14.36 -19.28
CA LYS A 5 12.00 15.10 -18.89
C LYS A 5 11.71 14.90 -17.39
N TYR A 6 12.54 15.51 -16.55
CA TYR A 6 12.40 15.41 -15.10
C TYR A 6 11.08 16.01 -14.59
N ASP A 7 10.59 17.10 -15.20
CA ASP A 7 9.30 17.71 -14.85
C ASP A 7 8.13 16.77 -15.13
N ALA A 8 8.18 16.00 -16.22
CA ALA A 8 7.18 14.99 -16.52
C ALA A 8 7.15 13.86 -15.48
N LYS A 9 8.30 13.45 -14.94
CA LYS A 9 8.39 12.43 -13.88
C LYS A 9 7.72 12.90 -12.59
N GLU A 10 8.01 14.13 -12.16
CA GLU A 10 7.42 14.69 -10.93
C GLU A 10 5.91 14.88 -11.05
N ARG A 11 5.44 15.36 -12.20
CA ARG A 11 4.00 15.48 -12.50
C ARG A 11 3.33 14.10 -12.54
N THR A 12 3.93 13.13 -13.21
CA THR A 12 3.43 11.75 -13.27
C THR A 12 3.34 11.15 -11.87
N PHE A 13 4.36 11.36 -11.03
CA PHE A 13 4.32 10.91 -9.65
C PHE A 13 3.19 11.57 -8.84
N LYS A 14 3.00 12.90 -8.95
CA LYS A 14 1.92 13.61 -8.25
C LYS A 14 0.53 13.14 -8.71
N VAL A 15 0.34 12.94 -10.01
CA VAL A 15 -0.92 12.45 -10.57
C VAL A 15 -1.15 10.99 -10.15
N GLY A 16 -0.16 10.12 -10.30
CA GLY A 16 -0.22 8.72 -9.89
C GLY A 16 -0.50 8.56 -8.40
N LYS A 17 0.19 9.35 -7.56
CA LYS A 17 -0.06 9.39 -6.12
C LYS A 17 -1.51 9.74 -5.79
N LYS A 18 -2.08 10.77 -6.45
CA LYS A 18 -3.46 11.19 -6.22
C LYS A 18 -4.45 10.09 -6.62
N ILE A 19 -4.26 9.49 -7.80
CA ILE A 19 -5.11 8.40 -8.30
C ILE A 19 -5.08 7.22 -7.32
N ILE A 20 -3.88 6.74 -6.96
CA ILE A 20 -3.73 5.57 -6.09
C ILE A 20 -4.27 5.83 -4.70
N LEU A 21 -4.06 7.02 -4.12
CA LEU A 21 -4.66 7.38 -2.84
C LEU A 21 -6.18 7.38 -2.89
N THR A 22 -6.78 7.90 -3.96
CA THR A 22 -8.24 7.90 -4.11
C THR A 22 -8.78 6.48 -4.18
N PHE A 23 -8.17 5.60 -4.99
CA PHE A 23 -8.58 4.20 -5.07
C PHE A 23 -8.32 3.44 -3.76
N SER A 24 -7.21 3.71 -3.07
CA SER A 24 -6.87 3.12 -1.77
C SER A 24 -7.92 3.43 -0.70
N VAL A 25 -8.32 4.70 -0.59
CA VAL A 25 -9.36 5.13 0.35
C VAL A 25 -10.72 4.53 -0.04
N LEU A 26 -11.04 4.51 -1.34
CA LEU A 26 -12.29 3.93 -1.82
C LEU A 26 -12.36 2.42 -1.49
N SER A 27 -11.29 1.68 -1.77
CA SER A 27 -11.20 0.25 -1.47
C SER A 27 -11.28 -0.02 0.04
N PHE A 28 -10.63 0.80 0.86
CA PHE A 28 -10.75 0.74 2.31
C PHE A 28 -12.19 0.93 2.74
N LEU A 29 -12.86 1.99 2.28
CA LEU A 29 -14.25 2.29 2.66
C LEU A 29 -15.20 1.16 2.24
N ILE A 30 -15.05 0.64 1.02
CA ILE A 30 -15.87 -0.47 0.54
C ILE A 30 -15.71 -1.69 1.44
N LEU A 31 -14.48 -2.13 1.71
CA LEU A 31 -14.26 -3.31 2.54
C LEU A 31 -14.64 -3.08 4.00
N PHE A 32 -14.41 -1.89 4.54
CA PHE A 32 -14.73 -1.57 5.92
C PHE A 32 -16.25 -1.50 6.15
N ILE A 33 -16.98 -0.79 5.28
CA ILE A 33 -18.43 -0.60 5.41
C ILE A 33 -19.18 -1.90 5.11
N PHE A 34 -18.77 -2.59 4.03
CA PHE A 34 -19.42 -3.83 3.61
C PHE A 34 -18.82 -5.09 4.23
N SER A 35 -18.00 -4.97 5.28
CA SER A 35 -17.36 -6.11 5.94
C SER A 35 -18.33 -7.19 6.38
N ASP A 36 -19.53 -6.81 6.86
CA ASP A 36 -20.58 -7.75 7.29
C ASP A 36 -21.23 -8.48 6.11
N THR A 37 -21.38 -7.80 4.98
CA THR A 37 -21.90 -8.39 3.74
C THR A 37 -20.87 -9.37 3.14
N PHE A 38 -19.59 -8.98 3.10
CA PHE A 38 -18.52 -9.89 2.67
C PHE A 38 -18.39 -11.10 3.60
N ALA A 39 -18.51 -10.90 4.92
CA ALA A 39 -18.52 -12.00 5.87
C ALA A 39 -19.64 -13.00 5.57
N GLN A 40 -20.84 -12.53 5.23
CA GLN A 40 -21.95 -13.40 4.83
C GLN A 40 -21.62 -14.26 3.59
N PHE A 41 -20.90 -13.70 2.62
CA PHE A 41 -20.56 -14.41 1.40
C PHE A 41 -19.65 -15.62 1.65
N PHE A 42 -18.80 -15.52 2.68
CA PHE A 42 -17.87 -16.61 3.07
C PHE A 42 -18.51 -17.63 4.00
N ILE A 43 -19.68 -17.32 4.57
CA ILE A 43 -20.38 -18.20 5.52
C ILE A 43 -21.64 -18.76 4.87
N ASN A 44 -21.49 -19.76 4.03
CA ASN A 44 -22.64 -20.53 3.57
C ASN A 44 -23.08 -21.49 4.70
N GLY A 45 -23.99 -21.03 5.57
CA GLY A 45 -24.74 -21.91 6.47
C GLY A 45 -24.17 -22.12 7.88
N ILE A 46 -23.28 -21.32 8.39
CA ILE A 46 -22.65 -21.42 9.71
C ILE A 46 -23.10 -20.24 10.62
N ASP A 47 -23.23 -20.52 11.91
CA ASP A 47 -23.83 -19.68 12.96
C ASP A 47 -23.44 -18.19 12.97
N ALA A 48 -24.36 -17.35 13.45
CA ALA A 48 -24.21 -15.88 13.54
C ALA A 48 -22.96 -15.43 14.33
N THR A 49 -22.41 -16.26 15.21
CA THR A 49 -21.19 -16.00 15.97
C THR A 49 -19.97 -15.90 15.06
N ASN A 50 -19.86 -16.79 14.07
CA ASN A 50 -18.76 -16.79 13.11
C ASN A 50 -18.80 -15.59 12.15
N LYS A 51 -19.99 -15.02 11.89
CA LYS A 51 -20.13 -13.84 11.02
C LYS A 51 -19.44 -12.60 11.61
N LYS A 52 -19.65 -12.32 12.90
CA LYS A 52 -19.02 -11.18 13.59
C LYS A 52 -17.49 -11.33 13.61
N ASP A 53 -17.00 -12.53 13.79
CA ASP A 53 -15.59 -12.85 13.85
C ASP A 53 -14.91 -12.60 12.49
N ILE A 54 -15.53 -13.06 11.40
CA ILE A 54 -15.01 -12.84 10.04
C ILE A 54 -15.09 -11.36 9.66
N SER A 55 -16.18 -10.67 10.01
CA SER A 55 -16.30 -9.22 9.79
C SER A 55 -15.18 -8.45 10.48
N LEU A 56 -14.84 -8.81 11.73
CA LEU A 56 -13.74 -8.19 12.47
C LEU A 56 -12.39 -8.42 11.77
N VAL A 57 -12.14 -9.61 11.26
CA VAL A 57 -10.95 -9.95 10.47
C VAL A 57 -10.89 -9.12 9.18
N ILE A 58 -12.00 -8.98 8.44
CA ILE A 58 -12.09 -8.15 7.24
C ILE A 58 -11.82 -6.68 7.55
N LYS A 59 -12.38 -6.16 8.65
CA LYS A 59 -12.09 -4.79 9.11
C LYS A 59 -10.61 -4.58 9.43
N ALA A 60 -9.98 -5.54 10.10
CA ALA A 60 -8.56 -5.46 10.42
C ALA A 60 -7.67 -5.41 9.16
N ILE A 61 -7.93 -6.27 8.16
CA ILE A 61 -7.14 -6.27 6.92
C ILE A 61 -7.37 -5.02 6.08
N SER A 62 -8.57 -4.42 6.13
CA SER A 62 -8.89 -3.22 5.34
C SER A 62 -7.99 -2.04 5.67
N PHE A 63 -7.49 -1.92 6.91
CA PHE A 63 -6.54 -0.87 7.29
C PHE A 63 -5.24 -0.92 6.48
N SER A 64 -4.78 -2.11 6.09
CA SER A 64 -3.55 -2.23 5.30
C SER A 64 -3.70 -1.65 3.90
N LEU A 65 -4.93 -1.63 3.35
CA LEU A 65 -5.21 -1.10 2.01
C LEU A 65 -5.00 0.42 1.88
N ILE A 66 -4.99 1.15 2.99
CA ILE A 66 -4.73 2.60 2.95
C ILE A 66 -3.25 2.86 2.65
N ILE A 67 -2.35 2.13 3.30
CA ILE A 67 -0.92 2.43 3.29
C ILE A 67 -0.16 1.65 2.22
N THR A 68 -0.50 0.39 1.99
CA THR A 68 0.25 -0.49 1.07
C THR A 68 0.33 0.05 -0.36
N PRO A 69 -0.77 0.53 -1.00
CA PRO A 69 -0.68 1.09 -2.34
C PRO A 69 0.12 2.39 -2.38
N TYR A 70 0.08 3.19 -1.31
CA TYR A 70 0.86 4.41 -1.20
C TYR A 70 2.37 4.16 -1.17
N ILE A 71 2.80 3.12 -0.45
CA ILE A 71 4.20 2.70 -0.40
C ILE A 71 4.67 2.24 -1.79
N SER A 72 3.82 1.52 -2.53
CA SER A 72 4.12 1.09 -3.90
C SER A 72 4.41 2.27 -4.82
N VAL A 73 3.68 3.38 -4.68
CA VAL A 73 3.97 4.62 -5.41
C VAL A 73 5.33 5.20 -5.04
N LEU A 74 5.69 5.20 -3.75
CA LEU A 74 6.99 5.71 -3.29
C LEU A 74 8.15 4.84 -3.82
N ARG A 75 7.97 3.52 -3.83
CA ARG A 75 8.92 2.59 -4.45
C ARG A 75 9.08 2.86 -5.94
N GLY A 76 7.98 3.02 -6.66
CA GLY A 76 7.98 3.37 -8.08
C GLY A 76 8.67 4.70 -8.36
N TYR A 77 8.50 5.70 -7.48
CA TYR A 77 9.21 6.98 -7.58
C TYR A 77 10.72 6.80 -7.48
N LEU A 78 11.21 6.05 -6.50
CA LEU A 78 12.63 5.76 -6.33
C LEU A 78 13.21 4.96 -7.51
N GLN A 79 12.49 3.94 -7.98
CA GLN A 79 12.87 3.15 -9.15
C GLN A 79 12.94 4.01 -10.41
N GLY A 80 11.99 4.94 -10.60
CA GLY A 80 12.00 5.92 -11.69
C GLY A 80 13.23 6.85 -11.68
N HIS A 81 13.86 7.05 -10.51
CA HIS A 81 15.12 7.78 -10.36
C HIS A 81 16.35 6.88 -10.37
N LYS A 82 16.22 5.60 -10.77
CA LYS A 82 17.29 4.58 -10.77
C LYS A 82 17.81 4.20 -9.36
N PHE A 83 17.08 4.56 -8.30
CA PHE A 83 17.37 4.15 -6.93
C PHE A 83 16.56 2.90 -6.58
N ILE A 84 17.03 1.73 -7.02
CA ILE A 84 16.30 0.46 -6.84
C ILE A 84 16.48 -0.08 -5.42
N SER A 85 17.70 -0.02 -4.88
CA SER A 85 18.06 -0.60 -3.58
C SER A 85 17.16 -0.16 -2.41
N PRO A 86 16.81 1.12 -2.21
CA PRO A 86 15.93 1.51 -1.10
C PRO A 86 14.53 0.91 -1.20
N GLY A 87 14.03 0.69 -2.42
CA GLY A 87 12.76 0.01 -2.65
C GLY A 87 12.76 -1.43 -2.13
N SER A 88 13.79 -2.20 -2.50
CA SER A 88 13.95 -3.59 -2.07
C SER A 88 14.19 -3.70 -0.57
N ILE A 89 15.06 -2.86 0.00
CA ILE A 89 15.32 -2.84 1.45
C ILE A 89 14.03 -2.51 2.22
N SER A 90 13.19 -1.59 1.71
CA SER A 90 11.91 -1.27 2.35
C SER A 90 10.95 -2.46 2.40
N GLN A 91 11.01 -3.37 1.40
CA GLN A 91 10.22 -4.60 1.41
C GLN A 91 10.69 -5.56 2.50
N VAL A 92 11.99 -5.69 2.67
CA VAL A 92 12.56 -6.53 3.75
C VAL A 92 12.13 -6.00 5.12
N TRP A 93 12.26 -4.69 5.36
CA TRP A 93 11.79 -4.07 6.61
C TRP A 93 10.30 -4.27 6.84
N GLU A 94 9.49 -4.13 5.82
CA GLU A 94 8.05 -4.39 5.90
C GLU A 94 7.76 -5.81 6.36
N GLN A 95 8.46 -6.82 5.80
CA GLN A 95 8.27 -8.22 6.16
C GLN A 95 8.76 -8.52 7.58
N ILE A 96 9.92 -8.00 7.98
CA ILE A 96 10.45 -8.20 9.34
C ILE A 96 9.46 -7.68 10.38
N ILE A 97 8.99 -6.44 10.24
CA ILE A 97 8.04 -5.84 11.17
C ILE A 97 6.73 -6.62 11.17
N ARG A 98 6.22 -7.01 9.99
CA ARG A 98 5.01 -7.83 9.86
C ARG A 98 5.14 -9.14 10.63
N ILE A 99 6.22 -9.88 10.44
CA ILE A 99 6.46 -11.16 11.10
C ILE A 99 6.53 -10.99 12.63
N ILE A 100 7.24 -9.98 13.11
CA ILE A 100 7.34 -9.68 14.55
C ILE A 100 5.94 -9.44 15.12
N ILE A 101 5.10 -8.64 14.46
CA ILE A 101 3.76 -8.31 14.95
C ILE A 101 2.83 -9.54 14.88
N ILE A 102 2.94 -10.35 13.83
CA ILE A 102 2.18 -11.59 13.72
C ILE A 102 2.52 -12.51 14.91
N LEU A 103 3.78 -12.76 15.17
CA LEU A 103 4.20 -13.71 16.22
C LEU A 103 3.91 -13.13 17.61
N VAL A 104 4.43 -11.94 17.90
CA VAL A 104 4.31 -11.34 19.23
C VAL A 104 2.86 -10.92 19.49
N GLY A 105 2.20 -10.27 18.52
CA GLY A 105 0.83 -9.79 18.67
C GLY A 105 -0.18 -10.92 18.87
N SER A 106 -0.07 -12.01 18.09
CA SER A 106 -0.94 -13.17 18.26
C SER A 106 -0.69 -13.88 19.60
N TYR A 107 0.58 -14.05 19.98
CA TYR A 107 0.94 -14.66 21.25
C TYR A 107 0.39 -13.86 22.44
N LEU A 108 0.60 -12.55 22.45
CA LEU A 108 0.07 -11.66 23.51
C LEU A 108 -1.45 -11.71 23.55
N SER A 109 -2.11 -11.63 22.40
CA SER A 109 -3.56 -11.62 22.32
C SER A 109 -4.20 -12.89 22.85
N ILE A 110 -3.67 -14.06 22.49
CA ILE A 110 -4.26 -15.35 22.84
C ILE A 110 -3.82 -15.79 24.24
N ASN A 111 -2.52 -15.74 24.57
CA ASN A 111 -1.98 -16.33 25.80
C ASN A 111 -2.05 -15.38 26.99
N ILE A 112 -1.81 -14.09 26.80
CA ILE A 112 -1.77 -13.12 27.91
C ILE A 112 -3.14 -12.50 28.12
N PHE A 113 -3.76 -11.97 27.06
CA PHE A 113 -5.08 -11.35 27.17
C PHE A 113 -6.23 -12.36 27.11
N LYS A 114 -5.95 -13.65 26.87
CA LYS A 114 -6.96 -14.74 26.76
C LYS A 114 -8.12 -14.35 25.82
N SER A 115 -7.82 -13.58 24.78
CA SER A 115 -8.81 -13.16 23.80
C SER A 115 -9.23 -14.33 22.91
N SER A 116 -10.38 -14.20 22.25
CA SER A 116 -10.84 -15.21 21.28
C SER A 116 -9.88 -15.33 20.09
N ILE A 117 -9.86 -16.50 19.46
CA ILE A 117 -9.00 -16.79 18.30
C ILE A 117 -9.18 -15.73 17.17
N PRO A 118 -10.40 -15.29 16.80
CA PRO A 118 -10.62 -14.25 15.78
C PRO A 118 -9.96 -12.93 16.11
N VAL A 119 -9.89 -12.55 17.38
CA VAL A 119 -9.18 -11.34 17.84
C VAL A 119 -7.67 -11.51 17.62
N GLY A 120 -7.10 -12.67 17.97
CA GLY A 120 -5.69 -12.98 17.72
C GLY A 120 -5.34 -12.90 16.22
N VAL A 121 -6.20 -13.45 15.36
CA VAL A 121 -6.05 -13.34 13.89
C VAL A 121 -6.13 -11.90 13.42
N SER A 122 -7.06 -11.11 13.95
CA SER A 122 -7.19 -9.70 13.59
C SER A 122 -5.96 -8.88 13.96
N VAL A 123 -5.37 -9.14 15.13
CA VAL A 123 -4.11 -8.52 15.57
C VAL A 123 -2.96 -8.94 14.66
N ALA A 124 -2.89 -10.21 14.25
CA ALA A 124 -1.90 -10.68 13.29
C ALA A 124 -2.01 -9.94 11.94
N LEU A 125 -3.23 -9.75 11.43
CA LEU A 125 -3.47 -9.04 10.17
C LEU A 125 -3.15 -7.55 10.25
N LEU A 126 -3.32 -6.92 11.41
CA LEU A 126 -2.82 -5.56 11.65
C LEU A 126 -1.30 -5.46 11.51
N GLY A 127 -0.57 -6.57 11.63
CA GLY A 127 0.86 -6.64 11.32
C GLY A 127 1.20 -6.15 9.91
N ALA A 128 0.32 -6.36 8.93
CA ALA A 128 0.49 -5.83 7.58
C ALA A 128 0.44 -4.30 7.55
N PHE A 129 -0.47 -3.68 8.31
CA PHE A 129 -0.56 -2.23 8.44
C PHE A 129 0.70 -1.63 9.10
N PHE A 130 1.15 -2.20 10.21
CA PHE A 130 2.34 -1.71 10.91
C PHE A 130 3.63 -1.99 10.12
N GLY A 131 3.72 -3.13 9.43
CA GLY A 131 4.82 -3.42 8.51
C GLY A 131 4.91 -2.37 7.40
N ALA A 132 3.77 -2.04 6.81
CA ALA A 132 3.67 -0.98 5.82
C ALA A 132 4.06 0.40 6.39
N LEU A 133 3.64 0.74 7.61
CA LEU A 133 4.08 1.98 8.28
C LEU A 133 5.60 2.05 8.44
N GLY A 134 6.24 0.97 8.87
CA GLY A 134 7.69 0.90 9.00
C GLY A 134 8.41 1.11 7.67
N ALA A 135 7.93 0.45 6.60
CA ALA A 135 8.45 0.66 5.25
C ALA A 135 8.27 2.10 4.76
N TYR A 136 7.11 2.72 5.05
CA TYR A 136 6.84 4.12 4.71
C TYR A 136 7.83 5.07 5.38
N ILE A 137 8.06 4.90 6.69
CA ILE A 137 9.01 5.73 7.45
C ILE A 137 10.41 5.62 6.86
N TYR A 138 10.87 4.39 6.59
CA TYR A 138 12.17 4.14 5.97
C TYR A 138 12.31 4.84 4.61
N LEU A 139 11.32 4.67 3.72
CA LEU A 139 11.33 5.29 2.39
C LEU A 139 11.32 6.81 2.47
N LYS A 140 10.52 7.40 3.36
CA LYS A 140 10.44 8.84 3.55
C LYS A 140 11.78 9.43 4.02
N ILE A 141 12.47 8.77 4.95
CA ILE A 141 13.81 9.16 5.39
C ILE A 141 14.80 9.12 4.22
N LYS A 142 14.78 8.03 3.42
CA LYS A 142 15.67 7.89 2.26
C LYS A 142 15.39 8.93 1.18
N ILE A 143 14.13 9.22 0.88
CA ILE A 143 13.75 10.26 -0.10
C ILE A 143 14.22 11.62 0.39
N ASN A 144 13.98 11.96 1.66
CA ASN A 144 14.40 13.25 2.21
C ASN A 144 15.94 13.42 2.21
N LYS A 145 16.67 12.37 2.57
CA LYS A 145 18.14 12.40 2.57
C LYS A 145 18.73 12.61 1.16
N ASN A 146 18.08 12.08 0.14
CA ASN A 146 18.54 12.17 -1.25
C ASN A 146 17.82 13.26 -2.07
N LYS A 147 17.04 14.11 -1.43
CA LYS A 147 16.22 15.14 -2.09
C LYS A 147 17.05 16.06 -2.97
N LYS A 148 18.23 16.48 -2.53
CA LYS A 148 19.16 17.32 -3.30
C LYS A 148 19.56 16.67 -4.62
N LEU A 149 19.86 15.37 -4.62
CA LEU A 149 20.22 14.61 -5.83
C LEU A 149 19.06 14.52 -6.85
N PHE A 150 17.81 14.59 -6.37
CA PHE A 150 16.64 14.60 -7.23
C PHE A 150 16.32 16.01 -7.76
N GLU A 151 16.69 17.06 -7.03
CA GLU A 151 16.44 18.46 -7.40
C GLU A 151 17.51 19.02 -8.37
N GLU A 152 18.77 18.62 -8.25
CA GLU A 152 19.87 19.06 -9.13
C GLU A 152 19.67 18.68 -10.61
N LYS A 153 18.80 17.71 -10.88
CA LYS A 153 18.47 17.25 -12.24
C LYS A 153 17.24 17.92 -12.84
N LYS A 154 16.76 19.04 -12.28
CA LYS A 154 15.65 19.80 -12.87
C LYS A 154 16.11 20.55 -14.11
N THR A 155 15.80 20.04 -15.28
CA THR A 155 15.93 20.74 -16.54
C THR A 155 14.68 21.58 -16.81
N ASN A 156 14.86 22.86 -17.17
CA ASN A 156 13.82 23.88 -17.38
C ASN A 156 12.95 23.66 -18.64
N LYS A 157 12.76 22.46 -19.13
CA LYS A 157 11.85 22.20 -20.26
C LYS A 157 10.42 21.91 -19.75
N LYS A 158 9.56 22.93 -19.83
CA LYS A 158 8.13 22.77 -19.58
C LYS A 158 7.52 21.82 -20.62
N ASP A 159 6.98 20.70 -20.15
CA ASP A 159 6.16 19.81 -21.00
C ASP A 159 4.70 20.30 -21.01
N ASN A 160 4.13 20.47 -22.19
CA ASN A 160 2.74 20.95 -22.39
C ASN A 160 1.67 19.85 -22.19
N ILE A 161 2.01 18.74 -21.51
CA ILE A 161 1.08 17.63 -21.31
C ILE A 161 0.14 17.96 -20.13
N THR A 162 -1.17 17.91 -20.38
CA THR A 162 -2.20 18.14 -19.34
C THR A 162 -2.26 16.96 -18.36
N ASN A 163 -2.55 17.24 -17.07
CA ASN A 163 -2.66 16.20 -16.03
C ASN A 163 -3.66 15.08 -16.39
N LYS A 164 -4.74 15.42 -17.12
CA LYS A 164 -5.74 14.46 -17.61
C LYS A 164 -5.16 13.50 -18.67
N GLN A 165 -4.31 13.99 -19.54
CA GLN A 165 -3.60 13.17 -20.54
C GLN A 165 -2.56 12.27 -19.88
N LEU A 166 -1.87 12.75 -18.83
CA LEU A 166 -0.97 11.93 -18.02
C LEU A 166 -1.71 10.80 -17.30
N ALA A 167 -2.85 11.10 -16.67
CA ALA A 167 -3.67 10.08 -16.01
C ALA A 167 -4.14 9.00 -17.00
N LYS A 168 -4.63 9.41 -18.20
CA LYS A 168 -5.04 8.48 -19.26
C LYS A 168 -3.88 7.58 -19.71
N LYS A 169 -2.67 8.14 -19.90
CA LYS A 169 -1.48 7.38 -20.26
C LYS A 169 -1.07 6.38 -19.17
N ILE A 170 -1.11 6.78 -17.89
CA ILE A 170 -0.80 5.89 -16.76
C ILE A 170 -1.73 4.68 -16.81
N ILE A 171 -3.04 4.90 -16.88
CA ILE A 171 -4.04 3.84 -16.92
C ILE A 171 -3.83 2.93 -18.14
N LEU A 172 -3.59 3.51 -19.31
CA LEU A 172 -3.38 2.76 -20.57
C LEU A 172 -2.16 1.85 -20.49
N TYR A 173 -1.05 2.30 -19.86
CA TYR A 173 0.15 1.48 -19.67
C TYR A 173 0.00 0.42 -18.57
N CYS A 174 -0.92 0.58 -17.63
CA CYS A 174 -1.19 -0.43 -16.61
C CYS A 174 -1.96 -1.63 -17.18
N ILE A 175 -2.81 -1.44 -18.20
CA ILE A 175 -3.65 -2.51 -18.78
C ILE A 175 -2.81 -3.71 -19.28
N PRO A 176 -1.82 -3.55 -20.17
CA PRO A 176 -1.02 -4.67 -20.64
C PRO A 176 -0.20 -5.34 -19.53
N LEU A 177 0.24 -4.58 -18.52
CA LEU A 177 0.96 -5.14 -17.36
C LEU A 177 0.05 -6.04 -16.52
N ILE A 178 -1.21 -5.66 -16.35
CA ILE A 178 -2.21 -6.47 -15.64
C ILE A 178 -2.48 -7.76 -16.42
N ILE A 179 -2.63 -7.69 -17.76
CA ILE A 179 -2.88 -8.87 -18.61
C ILE A 179 -1.71 -9.86 -18.54
N ILE A 180 -0.47 -9.39 -18.50
CA ILE A 180 0.73 -10.24 -18.41
C ILE A 180 0.88 -10.85 -17.01
N SER A 181 0.30 -10.21 -15.97
CA SER A 181 0.40 -10.64 -14.57
C SER A 181 -0.64 -11.70 -14.17
N ILE A 182 -1.61 -12.00 -15.05
CA ILE A 182 -2.64 -13.05 -14.86
C ILE A 182 -2.18 -14.33 -15.55
#